data_13eeacd05757347e4a91c3be32458327
#
_entry.id   13eeacd05757347e4a91c3be32458327
#
_cell.length_a   1.000
_cell.length_b   1.000
_cell.length_c   1.000
_cell.angle_alpha   90.00
_cell.angle_beta   90.00
_cell.angle_gamma   90.00
#
_symmetry.space_group_name_H-M   'P 1'
#
loop_
_entity.id
_entity.type
_entity.pdbx_description
1 polymer ?
#
loop_
_entity_poly.entity_id
_entity_poly.type
_entity_poly.pdbx_seq_one_letter_code
_entity_poly.pdbx_strand_id
1 'polypeptide(L)'
;MQRQDFKKTEDMFNRVLGKGDIAVVCMFETKDTGTRFVIANVHIHWDPQFRDVKLVQTALMVDEIEKIVNRFAKYPPRPPAAGEKPAPVYSDGYKIPLIIGGDFNSTPDSGVYEYLSTGSIPPNHPDFMSHTYGRYTSEGMKHRLGLKSAYSFLPTPPTTNHTPGFQGVIDYIWFSTQSLAVNSVFGEVDTQYLEKVIGFPNAHFPSE
;
A
#
# COMPACT_ATOMS: atom_id res chain seq x y z
N MET A 1 2.61 -8.95 14.95
CA MET A 1 1.25 -8.56 15.34
C MET A 1 0.72 -9.56 16.35
N GLN A 2 0.30 -9.13 17.54
CA GLN A 2 -0.24 -10.10 18.51
C GLN A 2 -1.68 -10.40 18.14
N ARG A 3 -1.98 -11.66 17.82
CA ARG A 3 -3.33 -12.18 17.50
C ARG A 3 -4.41 -11.83 18.52
N GLN A 4 -4.02 -11.38 19.70
CA GLN A 4 -4.95 -11.07 20.80
C GLN A 4 -5.82 -9.82 20.55
N ASP A 5 -5.32 -8.83 19.80
CA ASP A 5 -6.08 -7.59 19.54
C ASP A 5 -7.17 -7.79 18.47
N PHE A 6 -7.03 -8.83 17.63
CA PHE A 6 -7.98 -9.16 16.57
C PHE A 6 -9.12 -10.08 17.00
N LYS A 7 -8.98 -10.77 18.12
CA LYS A 7 -10.03 -11.68 18.64
C LYS A 7 -11.25 -10.96 19.21
N LYS A 8 -11.29 -9.63 19.14
CA LYS A 8 -12.31 -8.82 19.82
C LYS A 8 -13.62 -8.66 19.06
N THR A 9 -13.66 -8.99 17.77
CA THR A 9 -14.91 -8.96 17.00
C THR A 9 -15.08 -10.20 16.17
N GLU A 10 -16.32 -10.65 16.05
CA GLU A 10 -16.70 -11.82 15.25
C GLU A 10 -16.40 -11.59 13.76
N ASP A 11 -16.66 -10.39 13.24
CA ASP A 11 -16.40 -10.02 11.85
C ASP A 11 -14.90 -10.07 11.52
N MET A 12 -14.03 -9.58 12.41
CA MET A 12 -12.59 -9.68 12.20
C MET A 12 -12.16 -11.14 12.02
N PHE A 13 -12.65 -12.03 12.87
CA PHE A 13 -12.31 -13.45 12.83
C PHE A 13 -12.89 -14.13 11.58
N ASN A 14 -14.18 -13.94 11.31
CA ASN A 14 -14.88 -14.68 10.26
C ASN A 14 -14.57 -14.14 8.85
N ARG A 15 -14.32 -12.84 8.70
CA ARG A 15 -14.16 -12.20 7.39
C ARG A 15 -12.71 -11.94 7.00
N VAL A 16 -11.86 -11.51 7.94
CA VAL A 16 -10.49 -11.05 7.63
C VAL A 16 -9.45 -12.12 7.93
N LEU A 17 -9.43 -12.67 9.15
CA LEU A 17 -8.35 -13.57 9.58
C LEU A 17 -8.34 -14.93 8.87
N GLY A 18 -9.45 -15.33 8.24
CA GLY A 18 -9.54 -16.52 7.42
C GLY A 18 -8.99 -16.38 5.99
N LYS A 19 -8.59 -15.17 5.58
CA LYS A 19 -8.04 -14.92 4.25
C LYS A 19 -6.54 -15.22 4.21
N GLY A 20 -6.07 -15.74 3.08
CA GLY A 20 -4.68 -16.13 2.88
C GLY A 20 -3.79 -15.03 2.28
N ASP A 21 -4.31 -13.81 2.15
CA ASP A 21 -3.58 -12.69 1.54
C ASP A 21 -2.41 -12.26 2.43
N ILE A 22 -1.28 -11.93 1.82
CA ILE A 22 -0.04 -11.58 2.51
C ILE A 22 0.55 -10.28 1.98
N ALA A 23 1.33 -9.60 2.83
CA ALA A 23 2.22 -8.51 2.43
C ALA A 23 3.66 -8.89 2.77
N VAL A 24 4.58 -8.59 1.87
CA VAL A 24 6.03 -8.73 2.09
C VAL A 24 6.59 -7.34 2.35
N VAL A 25 7.31 -7.15 3.45
CA VAL A 25 7.95 -5.88 3.78
C VAL A 25 9.44 -6.11 3.98
N CYS A 26 10.25 -5.42 3.17
CA CYS A 26 11.70 -5.50 3.20
C CYS A 26 12.33 -4.18 3.64
N MET A 27 13.27 -4.25 4.57
CA MET A 27 14.10 -3.14 5.01
C MET A 27 15.45 -3.23 4.32
N PHE A 28 15.86 -2.16 3.67
CA PHE A 28 17.12 -2.09 2.94
C PHE A 28 18.01 -0.96 3.47
N GLU A 29 19.31 -1.15 3.33
CA GLU A 29 20.32 -0.13 3.53
C GLU A 29 21.30 -0.17 2.35
N THR A 30 21.56 0.98 1.72
CA THR A 30 22.50 1.06 0.59
C THR A 30 23.91 0.75 1.06
N LYS A 31 24.68 0.03 0.22
CA LYS A 31 26.04 -0.41 0.59
C LYS A 31 27.04 0.73 0.63
N ASP A 32 26.85 1.76 -0.16
CA ASP A 32 27.74 2.90 -0.33
C ASP A 32 27.50 4.00 0.72
N THR A 33 26.25 4.40 0.92
CA THR A 33 25.91 5.56 1.77
C THR A 33 25.28 5.19 3.11
N GLY A 34 24.85 3.93 3.30
CA GLY A 34 24.04 3.53 4.45
C GLY A 34 22.64 4.16 4.49
N THR A 35 22.16 4.66 3.36
CA THR A 35 20.79 5.20 3.25
C THR A 35 19.78 4.08 3.37
N ARG A 36 18.83 4.22 4.28
CA ARG A 36 17.75 3.25 4.52
C ARG A 36 16.56 3.53 3.64
N PHE A 37 15.87 2.46 3.24
CA PHE A 37 14.56 2.53 2.59
C PHE A 37 13.76 1.25 2.84
N VAL A 38 12.45 1.35 2.73
CA VAL A 38 11.53 0.23 2.94
C VAL A 38 10.70 0.04 1.68
N ILE A 39 10.59 -1.21 1.24
CA ILE A 39 9.72 -1.61 0.14
C ILE A 39 8.73 -2.63 0.69
N ALA A 40 7.45 -2.39 0.44
CA ALA A 40 6.37 -3.34 0.68
C ALA A 40 5.74 -3.76 -0.64
N ASN A 41 5.33 -5.02 -0.73
CA ASN A 41 4.53 -5.55 -1.83
C ASN A 41 3.34 -6.30 -1.27
N VAL A 42 2.16 -6.10 -1.88
CA VAL A 42 0.91 -6.67 -1.38
C VAL A 42 0.02 -7.12 -2.53
N HIS A 43 -0.75 -8.16 -2.29
CA HIS A 43 -1.92 -8.51 -3.09
C HIS A 43 -3.10 -8.64 -2.12
N ILE A 44 -4.00 -7.67 -2.15
CA ILE A 44 -5.17 -7.58 -1.26
C ILE A 44 -6.28 -8.49 -1.78
N HIS A 45 -7.21 -8.87 -0.93
CA HIS A 45 -8.33 -9.74 -1.27
C HIS A 45 -9.07 -9.29 -2.55
N TRP A 46 -9.32 -10.23 -3.46
CA TRP A 46 -9.78 -9.93 -4.82
C TRP A 46 -11.26 -9.58 -4.93
N ASP A 47 -12.13 -10.18 -4.12
CA ASP A 47 -13.58 -10.13 -4.30
C ASP A 47 -14.15 -8.72 -4.08
N PRO A 48 -14.83 -8.11 -5.08
CA PRO A 48 -15.40 -6.78 -4.96
C PRO A 48 -16.52 -6.67 -3.91
N GLN A 49 -17.12 -7.78 -3.49
CA GLN A 49 -18.14 -7.80 -2.44
C GLN A 49 -17.58 -7.66 -1.02
N PHE A 50 -16.24 -7.73 -0.86
CA PHE A 50 -15.55 -7.66 0.43
C PHE A 50 -14.76 -6.36 0.60
N ARG A 51 -15.41 -5.19 0.35
CA ARG A 51 -14.76 -3.88 0.48
C ARG A 51 -14.24 -3.63 1.90
N ASP A 52 -14.98 -4.07 2.90
CA ASP A 52 -14.61 -4.04 4.31
C ASP A 52 -13.32 -4.83 4.59
N VAL A 53 -13.21 -6.03 4.04
CA VAL A 53 -12.02 -6.87 4.20
C VAL A 53 -10.79 -6.20 3.58
N LYS A 54 -10.91 -5.67 2.35
CA LYS A 54 -9.81 -4.96 1.67
C LYS A 54 -9.33 -3.76 2.50
N LEU A 55 -10.27 -2.95 2.98
CA LEU A 55 -9.98 -1.78 3.81
C LEU A 55 -9.27 -2.18 5.11
N VAL A 56 -9.75 -3.21 5.79
CA VAL A 56 -9.15 -3.71 7.04
C VAL A 56 -7.78 -4.35 6.79
N GLN A 57 -7.60 -5.14 5.72
CA GLN A 57 -6.30 -5.70 5.37
C GLN A 57 -5.27 -4.60 5.10
N THR A 58 -5.68 -3.54 4.39
CA THR A 58 -4.83 -2.37 4.16
C THR A 58 -4.45 -1.68 5.47
N ALA A 59 -5.39 -1.52 6.39
CA ALA A 59 -5.11 -0.93 7.71
C ALA A 59 -4.12 -1.78 8.53
N LEU A 60 -4.29 -3.10 8.50
CA LEU A 60 -3.38 -4.03 9.17
C LEU A 60 -1.96 -3.94 8.62
N MET A 61 -1.83 -3.89 7.30
CA MET A 61 -0.53 -3.71 6.63
C MET A 61 0.12 -2.39 7.02
N VAL A 62 -0.63 -1.29 6.98
CA VAL A 62 -0.15 0.06 7.33
C VAL A 62 0.28 0.12 8.79
N ASP A 63 -0.50 -0.41 9.73
CA ASP A 63 -0.16 -0.49 11.15
C ASP A 63 1.19 -1.23 11.37
N GLU A 64 1.43 -2.31 10.62
CA GLU A 64 2.71 -3.04 10.72
C GLU A 64 3.86 -2.27 10.06
N ILE A 65 3.64 -1.63 8.91
CA ILE A 65 4.66 -0.80 8.26
C ILE A 65 5.08 0.34 9.19
N GLU A 66 4.15 1.03 9.87
CA GLU A 66 4.49 2.09 10.83
C GLU A 66 5.37 1.56 11.99
N LYS A 67 5.09 0.37 12.49
CA LYS A 67 5.93 -0.28 13.52
C LYS A 67 7.32 -0.61 12.99
N ILE A 68 7.38 -1.14 11.75
CA ILE A 68 8.65 -1.53 11.10
C ILE A 68 9.53 -0.31 10.87
N VAL A 69 9.02 0.77 10.24
CA VAL A 69 9.81 1.96 9.96
C VAL A 69 10.31 2.63 11.24
N ASN A 70 9.47 2.71 12.29
CA ASN A 70 9.84 3.27 13.58
C ASN A 70 10.87 2.42 14.33
N ARG A 71 10.84 1.10 14.17
CA ARG A 71 11.87 0.20 14.70
C ARG A 71 13.17 0.35 13.90
N PHE A 72 13.08 0.37 12.57
CA PHE A 72 14.24 0.48 11.69
C PHE A 72 14.99 1.79 11.88
N ALA A 73 14.30 2.91 12.15
CA ALA A 73 14.93 4.18 12.48
C ALA A 73 15.87 4.08 13.71
N LYS A 74 15.55 3.21 14.65
CA LYS A 74 16.32 3.03 15.90
C LYS A 74 17.52 2.08 15.77
N TYR A 75 17.68 1.38 14.64
CA TYR A 75 18.84 0.53 14.44
C TYR A 75 20.11 1.38 14.40
N PRO A 76 21.23 0.91 14.96
CA PRO A 76 22.49 1.62 14.85
C PRO A 76 22.87 1.80 13.38
N PRO A 77 23.37 2.98 12.98
CA PRO A 77 23.85 3.18 11.62
C PRO A 77 25.10 2.32 11.37
N ARG A 78 25.33 1.94 10.12
CA ARG A 78 26.55 1.26 9.71
C ARG A 78 27.78 2.16 10.04
N PRO A 79 28.84 1.60 10.68
CA PRO A 79 30.07 2.34 10.85
C PRO A 79 30.65 2.74 9.48
N PRO A 80 31.11 3.99 9.30
CA PRO A 80 31.75 4.38 8.05
C PRO A 80 33.09 3.64 7.85
N ALA A 81 33.39 3.25 6.63
CA ALA A 81 34.73 2.81 6.26
C ALA A 81 35.71 4.01 6.19
N ALA A 82 36.98 3.72 6.11
CA ALA A 82 38.00 4.77 6.04
C ALA A 82 37.79 5.67 4.82
N GLY A 83 37.53 6.97 5.04
CA GLY A 83 37.27 7.96 4.01
C GLY A 83 35.78 8.07 3.58
N GLU A 84 34.89 7.24 4.13
CA GLU A 84 33.45 7.35 3.87
C GLU A 84 32.77 8.39 4.78
N LYS A 85 31.67 8.98 4.27
CA LYS A 85 30.79 9.82 5.10
C LYS A 85 29.99 8.94 6.06
N PRO A 86 29.65 9.43 7.26
CA PRO A 86 28.76 8.71 8.16
C PRO A 86 27.40 8.45 7.50
N ALA A 87 26.83 7.27 7.75
CA ALA A 87 25.50 6.92 7.31
C ALA A 87 24.42 7.88 7.89
N PRO A 88 23.33 8.13 7.20
CA PRO A 88 22.25 8.98 7.69
C PRO A 88 21.65 8.43 9.00
N VAL A 89 21.34 9.34 9.93
CA VAL A 89 20.63 9.02 11.17
C VAL A 89 19.19 9.49 11.04
N TYR A 90 18.25 8.60 11.31
CA TYR A 90 16.82 8.87 11.22
C TYR A 90 16.25 9.11 12.62
N SER A 91 15.81 10.33 12.89
CA SER A 91 15.14 10.67 14.15
C SER A 91 13.72 10.13 14.27
N ASP A 92 13.12 9.78 13.11
CA ASP A 92 11.74 9.34 12.97
C ASP A 92 11.65 8.35 11.79
N GLY A 93 10.91 7.27 11.97
CA GLY A 93 10.69 6.25 10.93
C GLY A 93 10.01 6.79 9.67
N TYR A 94 9.19 7.84 9.79
CA TYR A 94 8.51 8.46 8.66
C TYR A 94 9.44 9.23 7.69
N LYS A 95 10.70 9.47 8.10
CA LYS A 95 11.75 10.03 7.24
C LYS A 95 12.46 8.99 6.40
N ILE A 96 12.26 7.71 6.68
CA ILE A 96 12.81 6.63 5.86
C ILE A 96 11.97 6.53 4.60
N PRO A 97 12.59 6.58 3.39
CA PRO A 97 11.89 6.35 2.15
C PRO A 97 11.08 5.06 2.15
N LEU A 98 9.80 5.15 1.80
CA LEU A 98 8.87 4.03 1.74
C LEU A 98 8.20 3.95 0.37
N ILE A 99 8.19 2.76 -0.20
CA ILE A 99 7.44 2.42 -1.41
C ILE A 99 6.55 1.23 -1.08
N ILE A 100 5.27 1.30 -1.44
CA ILE A 100 4.31 0.19 -1.34
C ILE A 100 3.75 -0.05 -2.72
N GLY A 101 4.01 -1.21 -3.30
CA GLY A 101 3.49 -1.61 -4.61
C GLY A 101 2.60 -2.84 -4.51
N GLY A 102 1.71 -3.01 -5.47
CA GLY A 102 0.94 -4.23 -5.61
C GLY A 102 -0.48 -4.04 -6.13
N ASP A 103 -1.18 -5.16 -6.22
CA ASP A 103 -2.60 -5.20 -6.51
C ASP A 103 -3.41 -4.98 -5.23
N PHE A 104 -4.10 -3.85 -5.18
CA PHE A 104 -4.99 -3.49 -4.07
C PHE A 104 -6.43 -3.90 -4.33
N ASN A 105 -6.73 -4.49 -5.49
CA ASN A 105 -8.07 -4.91 -5.88
C ASN A 105 -9.16 -3.84 -5.59
N SER A 106 -8.77 -2.57 -5.67
CA SER A 106 -9.54 -1.43 -5.16
C SER A 106 -9.37 -0.22 -6.08
N THR A 107 -10.47 0.31 -6.55
CA THR A 107 -10.52 1.47 -7.46
C THR A 107 -10.22 2.79 -6.73
N PRO A 108 -9.94 3.90 -7.46
CA PRO A 108 -9.64 5.20 -6.85
C PRO A 108 -10.77 5.82 -6.01
N ASP A 109 -11.99 5.35 -6.15
CA ASP A 109 -13.17 5.77 -5.37
C ASP A 109 -13.41 4.93 -4.12
N SER A 110 -12.52 3.97 -3.80
CA SER A 110 -12.62 3.08 -2.65
C SER A 110 -12.06 3.68 -1.37
N GLY A 111 -12.52 3.17 -0.23
CA GLY A 111 -11.95 3.49 1.08
C GLY A 111 -10.49 3.08 1.23
N VAL A 112 -10.01 2.07 0.48
CA VAL A 112 -8.60 1.69 0.43
C VAL A 112 -7.75 2.83 -0.15
N TYR A 113 -8.16 3.38 -1.29
CA TYR A 113 -7.46 4.50 -1.91
C TYR A 113 -7.55 5.76 -1.05
N GLU A 114 -8.74 6.06 -0.51
CA GLU A 114 -8.94 7.18 0.41
C GLU A 114 -8.00 7.07 1.62
N TYR A 115 -7.95 5.92 2.28
CA TYR A 115 -7.10 5.70 3.45
C TYR A 115 -5.63 5.93 3.15
N LEU A 116 -5.10 5.34 2.07
CA LEU A 116 -3.70 5.47 1.70
C LEU A 116 -3.33 6.89 1.27
N SER A 117 -4.23 7.59 0.56
CA SER A 117 -3.96 8.93 0.04
C SER A 117 -4.16 10.05 1.07
N THR A 118 -5.17 9.94 1.92
CA THR A 118 -5.50 10.98 2.92
C THR A 118 -4.89 10.72 4.30
N GLY A 119 -4.54 9.47 4.58
CA GLY A 119 -4.05 9.04 5.88
C GLY A 119 -5.14 8.83 6.92
N SER A 120 -6.42 8.87 6.56
CA SER A 120 -7.50 8.69 7.53
C SER A 120 -8.79 8.17 6.91
N ILE A 121 -9.55 7.39 7.70
CA ILE A 121 -10.91 6.93 7.38
C ILE A 121 -11.79 7.15 8.63
N PRO A 122 -12.98 7.73 8.48
CA PRO A 122 -13.92 7.88 9.60
C PRO A 122 -14.52 6.52 10.04
N PRO A 123 -14.97 6.39 11.30
CA PRO A 123 -15.47 5.12 11.82
C PRO A 123 -16.73 4.58 11.11
N ASN A 124 -17.49 5.46 10.47
CA ASN A 124 -18.71 5.13 9.75
C ASN A 124 -18.54 5.11 8.23
N HIS A 125 -17.31 4.87 7.73
CA HIS A 125 -17.06 4.82 6.30
C HIS A 125 -17.90 3.72 5.64
N PRO A 126 -18.52 3.97 4.45
CA PRO A 126 -19.42 3.02 3.77
C PRO A 126 -18.77 1.66 3.47
N ASP A 127 -17.46 1.64 3.24
CA ASP A 127 -16.72 0.40 2.94
C ASP A 127 -16.56 -0.53 4.15
N PHE A 128 -16.92 -0.13 5.36
CA PHE A 128 -17.08 -1.09 6.45
C PHE A 128 -18.33 -1.97 6.33
N MET A 129 -19.27 -1.62 5.42
CA MET A 129 -20.44 -2.44 5.09
C MET A 129 -21.27 -2.86 6.31
N SER A 130 -21.35 -2.01 7.35
CA SER A 130 -22.01 -2.27 8.64
C SER A 130 -21.36 -3.39 9.48
N HIS A 131 -20.18 -3.88 9.11
CA HIS A 131 -19.40 -4.83 9.90
C HIS A 131 -18.60 -4.12 10.99
N THR A 132 -18.24 -4.87 12.04
CA THR A 132 -17.57 -4.32 13.23
C THR A 132 -16.14 -4.82 13.33
N TYR A 133 -15.17 -3.89 13.31
CA TYR A 133 -13.74 -4.18 13.33
C TYR A 133 -13.01 -3.51 14.51
N GLY A 134 -13.64 -3.56 15.70
CA GLY A 134 -13.09 -3.00 16.92
C GLY A 134 -12.84 -1.50 16.77
N ARG A 135 -11.62 -1.04 17.11
CA ARG A 135 -11.31 0.39 17.08
C ARG A 135 -11.37 0.99 15.67
N TYR A 136 -11.17 0.21 14.60
CA TYR A 136 -11.29 0.74 13.24
C TYR A 136 -12.69 1.29 12.94
N THR A 137 -13.71 0.65 13.48
CA THR A 137 -15.11 1.08 13.33
C THR A 137 -15.64 1.93 14.51
N SER A 138 -14.93 2.03 15.64
CA SER A 138 -15.33 2.90 16.75
C SER A 138 -14.61 4.25 16.77
N GLU A 139 -13.36 4.30 16.28
CA GLU A 139 -12.50 5.49 16.33
C GLU A 139 -12.10 5.98 14.94
N GLY A 140 -12.29 5.13 13.92
CA GLY A 140 -11.73 5.30 12.58
C GLY A 140 -10.29 4.83 12.47
N MET A 141 -9.70 5.05 11.31
CA MET A 141 -8.32 4.67 11.02
C MET A 141 -7.49 5.90 10.68
N LYS A 142 -6.22 5.91 11.11
CA LYS A 142 -5.28 6.99 10.80
C LYS A 142 -3.88 6.44 10.64
N HIS A 143 -3.10 7.02 9.72
CA HIS A 143 -1.66 6.79 9.60
C HIS A 143 -0.92 8.09 9.27
N ARG A 144 0.41 8.07 9.45
CA ARG A 144 1.29 9.22 9.25
C ARG A 144 2.32 9.00 8.15
N LEU A 145 2.14 8.01 7.29
CA LEU A 145 3.13 7.62 6.27
C LEU A 145 3.31 8.66 5.16
N GLY A 146 2.36 9.62 5.00
CA GLY A 146 2.44 10.68 4.00
C GLY A 146 2.51 10.14 2.57
N LEU A 147 1.65 9.18 2.25
CA LEU A 147 1.67 8.47 0.98
C LEU A 147 0.98 9.26 -0.14
N LYS A 148 1.46 9.04 -1.36
CA LYS A 148 0.84 9.49 -2.59
C LYS A 148 0.99 8.42 -3.66
N SER A 149 -0.01 8.24 -4.51
CA SER A 149 0.12 7.35 -5.67
C SER A 149 1.07 7.96 -6.70
N ALA A 150 1.96 7.14 -7.27
CA ALA A 150 2.91 7.58 -8.29
C ALA A 150 2.24 8.14 -9.55
N TYR A 151 0.99 7.76 -9.81
CA TYR A 151 0.21 8.26 -10.96
C TYR A 151 -0.77 9.38 -10.60
N SER A 152 -0.76 9.87 -9.36
CA SER A 152 -1.75 10.87 -8.89
C SER A 152 -1.65 12.25 -9.55
N PHE A 153 -0.59 12.53 -10.32
CA PHE A 153 -0.44 13.77 -11.09
C PHE A 153 -0.99 13.66 -12.53
N LEU A 154 -1.32 12.46 -12.98
CA LEU A 154 -1.98 12.28 -14.27
C LEU A 154 -3.46 12.61 -14.16
N PRO A 155 -4.05 13.27 -15.18
CA PRO A 155 -5.47 13.59 -15.19
C PRO A 155 -6.35 12.34 -15.17
N THR A 156 -5.86 11.25 -15.78
CA THR A 156 -6.50 9.93 -15.79
C THR A 156 -5.45 8.89 -15.38
N PRO A 157 -5.66 8.12 -14.31
CA PRO A 157 -4.76 7.03 -13.98
C PRO A 157 -4.75 5.98 -15.10
N PRO A 158 -3.58 5.36 -15.40
CA PRO A 158 -3.49 4.33 -16.43
C PRO A 158 -4.32 3.10 -16.03
N THR A 159 -4.98 2.47 -17.00
CA THR A 159 -5.62 1.16 -16.80
C THR A 159 -4.56 0.12 -16.44
N THR A 160 -4.69 -0.51 -15.29
CA THR A 160 -3.78 -1.57 -14.83
C THR A 160 -4.39 -2.95 -14.95
N ASN A 161 -5.72 -3.05 -14.99
CA ASN A 161 -6.43 -4.31 -15.17
C ASN A 161 -7.52 -4.16 -16.24
N HIS A 162 -7.58 -5.14 -17.16
CA HIS A 162 -8.56 -5.20 -18.24
C HIS A 162 -9.01 -6.64 -18.44
N THR A 163 -10.30 -6.87 -18.25
CA THR A 163 -10.97 -8.16 -18.42
C THR A 163 -12.32 -7.92 -19.10
N PRO A 164 -13.02 -8.95 -19.59
CA PRO A 164 -14.36 -8.78 -20.19
C PRO A 164 -15.40 -8.10 -19.30
N GLY A 165 -15.22 -8.18 -17.98
CA GLY A 165 -16.17 -7.63 -17.00
C GLY A 165 -15.67 -6.41 -16.24
N PHE A 166 -14.41 -6.02 -16.42
CA PHE A 166 -13.81 -4.92 -15.67
C PHE A 166 -12.65 -4.27 -16.45
N GLN A 167 -12.63 -2.95 -16.45
CA GLN A 167 -11.50 -2.15 -16.91
C GLN A 167 -11.26 -1.03 -15.89
N GLY A 168 -10.06 -0.94 -15.36
CA GLY A 168 -9.78 0.08 -14.36
C GLY A 168 -8.39 0.00 -13.76
N VAL A 169 -8.21 0.75 -12.69
CA VAL A 169 -6.98 0.83 -11.91
C VAL A 169 -7.21 0.15 -10.57
N ILE A 170 -6.45 -0.90 -10.31
CA ILE A 170 -6.46 -1.62 -9.02
C ILE A 170 -5.05 -1.87 -8.50
N ASP A 171 -4.03 -1.63 -9.34
CA ASP A 171 -2.62 -1.72 -9.01
C ASP A 171 -2.03 -0.34 -8.81
N TYR A 172 -1.26 -0.17 -7.75
CA TYR A 172 -0.68 1.12 -7.39
C TYR A 172 0.76 0.98 -6.95
N ILE A 173 1.50 2.08 -7.13
CA ILE A 173 2.78 2.34 -6.47
C ILE A 173 2.55 3.56 -5.58
N TRP A 174 2.54 3.34 -4.26
CA TRP A 174 2.48 4.39 -3.25
C TRP A 174 3.89 4.73 -2.79
N PHE A 175 4.17 6.01 -2.56
CA PHE A 175 5.47 6.45 -2.07
C PHE A 175 5.31 7.51 -0.97
N SER A 176 6.28 7.57 -0.05
CA SER A 176 6.34 8.59 1.00
C SER A 176 6.82 9.91 0.43
N THR A 177 5.97 10.95 0.48
CA THR A 177 6.25 12.27 -0.13
C THR A 177 7.29 13.10 0.63
N GLN A 178 7.63 12.72 1.86
CA GLN A 178 8.65 13.43 2.65
C GLN A 178 10.07 13.15 2.17
N SER A 179 10.30 12.04 1.48
CA SER A 179 11.63 11.55 1.13
C SER A 179 11.79 11.15 -0.33
N LEU A 180 10.70 11.01 -1.07
CA LEU A 180 10.69 10.59 -2.47
C LEU A 180 9.88 11.55 -3.34
N ALA A 181 10.26 11.62 -4.62
CA ALA A 181 9.52 12.30 -5.66
C ALA A 181 9.50 11.42 -6.92
N VAL A 182 8.44 11.50 -7.70
CA VAL A 182 8.32 10.82 -8.99
C VAL A 182 8.96 11.68 -10.08
N ASN A 183 9.95 11.14 -10.77
CA ASN A 183 10.60 11.83 -11.89
C ASN A 183 9.90 11.53 -13.21
N SER A 184 9.44 10.29 -13.39
CA SER A 184 8.77 9.84 -14.61
C SER A 184 7.92 8.61 -14.31
N VAL A 185 6.93 8.38 -15.15
CA VAL A 185 6.11 7.15 -15.15
C VAL A 185 6.09 6.57 -16.54
N PHE A 186 5.89 5.26 -16.61
CA PHE A 186 5.62 4.61 -17.89
C PHE A 186 4.22 5.03 -18.38
N GLY A 187 4.09 5.26 -19.69
CA GLY A 187 2.88 5.82 -20.28
C GLY A 187 1.64 4.91 -20.17
N GLU A 188 0.52 5.50 -20.53
CA GLU A 188 -0.77 4.81 -20.54
C GLU A 188 -0.82 3.74 -21.65
N VAL A 189 -1.68 2.74 -21.44
CA VAL A 189 -2.04 1.79 -22.50
C VAL A 189 -2.96 2.53 -23.49
N ASP A 190 -2.66 2.40 -24.78
CA ASP A 190 -3.48 3.01 -25.84
C ASP A 190 -4.93 2.47 -25.76
N THR A 191 -5.88 3.38 -25.62
CA THR A 191 -7.32 3.04 -25.56
C THR A 191 -7.79 2.33 -26.80
N GLN A 192 -7.29 2.67 -27.99
CA GLN A 192 -7.62 1.98 -29.25
C GLN A 192 -7.09 0.53 -29.25
N TYR A 193 -6.02 0.28 -28.50
CA TYR A 193 -5.51 -1.09 -28.32
C TYR A 193 -6.44 -1.87 -27.39
N LEU A 194 -6.90 -1.27 -26.27
CA LEU A 194 -7.79 -1.92 -25.32
C LEU A 194 -9.10 -2.39 -25.98
N GLU A 195 -9.62 -1.63 -26.93
CA GLU A 195 -10.82 -2.00 -27.69
C GLU A 195 -10.65 -3.25 -28.56
N LYS A 196 -9.39 -3.62 -28.89
CA LYS A 196 -9.07 -4.74 -29.78
C LYS A 196 -8.66 -6.02 -29.05
N VAL A 197 -8.54 -5.99 -27.73
CA VAL A 197 -8.10 -7.12 -26.92
C VAL A 197 -9.16 -7.49 -25.89
N ILE A 198 -9.23 -8.78 -25.58
CA ILE A 198 -10.21 -9.32 -24.63
C ILE A 198 -9.82 -8.97 -23.19
N GLY A 199 -8.51 -8.82 -22.94
CA GLY A 199 -8.04 -8.54 -21.59
C GLY A 199 -6.52 -8.69 -21.43
N PHE A 200 -6.07 -8.48 -20.20
CA PHE A 200 -4.70 -8.72 -19.73
C PHE A 200 -4.67 -9.98 -18.84
N PRO A 201 -3.53 -10.73 -18.80
CA PRO A 201 -2.37 -10.61 -19.71
C PRO A 201 -2.66 -11.12 -21.14
N ASN A 202 -1.86 -10.68 -22.10
CA ASN A 202 -1.90 -11.17 -23.48
C ASN A 202 -0.49 -11.13 -24.11
N ALA A 203 -0.37 -11.44 -25.42
CA ALA A 203 0.93 -11.51 -26.09
C ALA A 203 1.73 -10.19 -26.10
N HIS A 204 1.06 -9.04 -25.94
CA HIS A 204 1.68 -7.71 -25.93
C HIS A 204 1.81 -7.13 -24.53
N PHE A 205 0.95 -7.57 -23.60
CA PHE A 205 0.94 -7.20 -22.20
C PHE A 205 1.05 -8.47 -21.34
N PRO A 206 2.25 -8.84 -20.92
CA PRO A 206 2.52 -10.11 -20.23
C PRO A 206 2.06 -10.12 -18.75
N SER A 207 1.74 -8.96 -18.20
CA SER A 207 1.33 -8.78 -16.79
C SER A 207 -0.04 -8.14 -16.69
N GLU A 208 -0.68 -8.38 -15.58
CA GLU A 208 -1.88 -7.70 -15.11
C GLU A 208 -1.63 -6.21 -14.93
#